data_93e765de9d6dc8f2f6c951c7b394f741
#
_entry.id   93e765de9d6dc8f2f6c951c7b394f741
#
_cell.length_a   1.000
_cell.length_b   1.000
_cell.length_c   1.000
_cell.angle_alpha   90.00
_cell.angle_beta   90.00
_cell.angle_gamma   90.00
#
_symmetry.space_group_name_H-M   'P 1'
#
loop_
_entity.id
_entity.type
_entity.pdbx_description
1 polymer ?
#
loop_
_entity_poly.entity_id
_entity_poly.type
_entity_poly.pdbx_seq_one_letter_code
_entity_poly.pdbx_strand_id
1 'polypeptide(L)'
;MHSFRLFVTDRLRKMIDKRLGIQFQMGEIRFYPRCQCEFEPPCRVSSAIEFGYPENFGAFTYFDYQEDGPRKLIRGMRTGRYCSIAIDSHIGLLPHPTDWLSTSSVCYSHGPWRKHYAGKVQSDEIFYDIGEPTVLGNDVWLASGVDIKRGITIGDGAIVGAGAMVTKDVPPYAIVGGVPAKVIRYRFDEATIKRLLAAKWWDYDLSSFGPIEFSNIHKALDTIEAAIREGRAKPYAKRKVTVADLYPYARRCLFHFSCRDGWLCVKAFGLWILHCQIGKRRG
;
A
#
# COMPACT_ATOMS: atom_id res chain seq x y z
N MET A 1 -2.61 14.05 -17.31
CA MET A 1 -3.60 13.22 -16.62
C MET A 1 -4.15 14.03 -15.44
N HIS A 2 -5.46 14.15 -15.31
CA HIS A 2 -6.05 14.83 -14.16
C HIS A 2 -6.16 13.87 -12.98
N SER A 3 -6.12 14.39 -11.74
CA SER A 3 -6.45 13.59 -10.56
C SER A 3 -7.87 13.04 -10.69
N PHE A 4 -8.11 11.80 -10.30
CA PHE A 4 -9.47 11.29 -10.21
C PHE A 4 -9.73 10.70 -8.83
N ARG A 5 -11.00 10.66 -8.47
CA ARG A 5 -11.47 10.12 -7.20
C ARG A 5 -12.43 8.97 -7.47
N LEU A 6 -12.25 7.90 -6.75
CA LEU A 6 -13.11 6.73 -6.77
C LEU A 6 -13.87 6.67 -5.44
N PHE A 7 -15.18 6.89 -5.48
CA PHE A 7 -16.04 6.74 -4.31
C PHE A 7 -16.54 5.30 -4.26
N VAL A 8 -15.98 4.52 -3.38
CA VAL A 8 -16.28 3.10 -3.25
C VAL A 8 -17.50 2.91 -2.35
N THR A 9 -18.64 2.62 -2.97
CA THR A 9 -19.87 2.15 -2.30
C THR A 9 -19.84 0.63 -2.17
N ASP A 10 -20.68 0.04 -1.33
CA ASP A 10 -20.77 -1.43 -1.21
C ASP A 10 -21.07 -2.13 -2.54
N ARG A 11 -21.98 -1.57 -3.34
CA ARG A 11 -22.29 -2.09 -4.68
C ARG A 11 -21.08 -2.03 -5.62
N LEU A 12 -20.36 -0.91 -5.60
CA LEU A 12 -19.17 -0.71 -6.45
C LEU A 12 -18.04 -1.62 -6.01
N ARG A 13 -17.81 -1.77 -4.72
CA ARG A 13 -16.83 -2.68 -4.13
C ARG A 13 -17.04 -4.11 -4.64
N LYS A 14 -18.24 -4.64 -4.49
CA LYS A 14 -18.62 -5.99 -4.95
C LYS A 14 -18.41 -6.16 -6.47
N MET A 15 -18.69 -5.11 -7.24
CA MET A 15 -18.52 -5.15 -8.70
C MET A 15 -17.05 -5.14 -9.12
N ILE A 16 -16.22 -4.32 -8.47
CA ILE A 16 -14.77 -4.26 -8.74
C ILE A 16 -14.12 -5.58 -8.32
N ASP A 17 -14.43 -6.08 -7.14
CA ASP A 17 -13.92 -7.36 -6.63
C ASP A 17 -14.25 -8.50 -7.62
N LYS A 18 -15.52 -8.64 -8.01
CA LYS A 18 -15.94 -9.68 -8.96
C LYS A 18 -15.24 -9.58 -10.33
N ARG A 19 -14.98 -8.38 -10.84
CA ARG A 19 -14.44 -8.18 -12.20
C ARG A 19 -12.93 -8.08 -12.25
N LEU A 20 -12.36 -7.40 -11.27
CA LEU A 20 -10.93 -7.10 -11.24
C LEU A 20 -10.18 -7.87 -10.16
N GLY A 21 -10.87 -8.46 -9.19
CA GLY A 21 -10.26 -9.17 -8.05
C GLY A 21 -9.59 -8.22 -7.04
N ILE A 22 -9.97 -6.94 -7.05
CA ILE A 22 -9.43 -5.96 -6.09
C ILE A 22 -10.52 -5.62 -5.08
N GLN A 23 -10.24 -5.86 -3.81
CA GLN A 23 -11.12 -5.51 -2.71
C GLN A 23 -10.77 -4.13 -2.18
N PHE A 24 -11.42 -3.10 -2.69
CA PHE A 24 -11.34 -1.78 -2.11
C PHE A 24 -12.25 -1.68 -0.89
N GLN A 25 -11.81 -0.94 0.11
CA GLN A 25 -12.68 -0.54 1.21
C GLN A 25 -13.64 0.56 0.78
N MET A 26 -14.77 0.69 1.52
CA MET A 26 -15.71 1.79 1.30
C MET A 26 -15.04 3.13 1.64
N GLY A 27 -15.38 4.17 0.88
CA GLY A 27 -14.85 5.51 1.08
C GLY A 27 -14.27 6.13 -0.19
N GLU A 28 -13.57 7.21 -0.03
CA GLU A 28 -12.94 7.94 -1.12
C GLU A 28 -11.48 7.51 -1.28
N ILE A 29 -11.14 7.03 -2.47
CA ILE A 29 -9.77 6.75 -2.89
C ILE A 29 -9.34 7.83 -3.88
N ARG A 30 -8.18 8.43 -3.66
CA ARG A 30 -7.63 9.48 -4.51
C ARG A 30 -6.43 8.99 -5.29
N PHE A 31 -6.48 9.24 -6.59
CA PHE A 31 -5.37 9.00 -7.50
C PHE A 31 -4.91 10.36 -8.05
N TYR A 32 -3.68 10.72 -7.72
CA TYR A 32 -3.10 11.99 -8.19
C TYR A 32 -2.61 11.89 -9.64
N PRO A 33 -2.41 13.04 -10.34
CA PRO A 33 -1.81 13.05 -11.66
C PRO A 33 -0.43 12.38 -11.63
N ARG A 34 -0.12 11.55 -12.63
CA ARG A 34 1.11 10.76 -12.74
C ARG A 34 1.19 9.52 -11.83
N CYS A 35 0.16 9.21 -11.07
CA CYS A 35 0.07 7.94 -10.36
C CYS A 35 0.12 6.78 -11.38
N GLN A 36 1.12 5.92 -11.25
CA GLN A 36 1.29 4.69 -12.05
C GLN A 36 1.12 3.49 -11.13
N CYS A 37 -0.08 3.35 -10.55
CA CYS A 37 -0.35 2.23 -9.66
C CYS A 37 -0.69 0.99 -10.47
N GLU A 38 -0.13 -0.12 -10.04
CA GLU A 38 -0.37 -1.45 -10.58
C GLU A 38 -0.82 -2.38 -9.46
N PHE A 39 -1.84 -3.15 -9.74
CA PHE A 39 -2.38 -4.14 -8.81
C PHE A 39 -2.27 -5.51 -9.46
N GLU A 40 -1.78 -6.48 -8.72
CA GLU A 40 -1.83 -7.90 -9.06
C GLU A 40 -2.94 -8.57 -8.22
N PRO A 41 -4.14 -8.80 -8.77
CA PRO A 41 -5.22 -9.45 -8.03
C PRO A 41 -4.93 -10.92 -7.73
N PRO A 42 -5.54 -11.48 -6.65
CA PRO A 42 -6.40 -10.80 -5.70
C PRO A 42 -5.61 -9.98 -4.70
N CYS A 43 -6.06 -8.76 -4.42
CA CYS A 43 -5.46 -7.93 -3.38
C CYS A 43 -6.53 -7.07 -2.68
N ARG A 44 -6.23 -6.62 -1.46
CA ARG A 44 -7.13 -5.77 -0.68
C ARG A 44 -6.48 -4.43 -0.35
N VAL A 45 -7.14 -3.34 -0.70
CA VAL A 45 -6.60 -1.99 -0.61
C VAL A 45 -7.48 -1.10 0.26
N SER A 46 -6.88 -0.42 1.22
CA SER A 46 -7.58 0.52 2.10
C SER A 46 -7.99 1.80 1.37
N SER A 47 -9.16 2.34 1.68
CA SER A 47 -9.62 3.64 1.20
C SER A 47 -8.87 4.83 1.83
N ALA A 48 -8.11 4.59 2.88
CA ALA A 48 -7.32 5.63 3.55
C ALA A 48 -6.00 5.94 2.83
N ILE A 49 -5.71 5.29 1.70
CA ILE A 49 -4.48 5.49 0.92
C ILE A 49 -4.72 6.55 -0.15
N GLU A 50 -3.79 7.49 -0.25
CA GLU A 50 -3.73 8.46 -1.35
C GLU A 50 -2.60 8.06 -2.30
N PHE A 51 -2.96 7.74 -3.56
CA PHE A 51 -2.03 7.29 -4.59
C PHE A 51 -1.43 8.46 -5.34
N GLY A 52 -0.19 8.82 -5.02
CA GLY A 52 0.50 9.95 -5.62
C GLY A 52 1.79 9.63 -6.35
N TYR A 53 2.30 8.42 -6.15
CA TYR A 53 3.57 7.93 -6.67
C TYR A 53 3.36 6.62 -7.41
N PRO A 54 4.37 6.13 -8.16
CA PRO A 54 4.34 4.77 -8.68
C PRO A 54 4.29 3.77 -7.53
N GLU A 55 3.23 2.97 -7.48
CA GLU A 55 2.97 2.02 -6.40
C GLU A 55 2.53 0.69 -7.01
N ASN A 56 3.03 -0.41 -6.48
CA ASN A 56 2.68 -1.74 -6.94
C ASN A 56 2.19 -2.57 -5.76
N PHE A 57 1.12 -3.33 -5.99
CA PHE A 57 0.52 -4.22 -4.99
C PHE A 57 0.51 -5.64 -5.53
N GLY A 58 1.30 -6.51 -4.92
CA GLY A 58 1.35 -7.93 -5.26
C GLY A 58 0.09 -8.69 -4.83
N ALA A 59 -0.15 -9.82 -5.45
CA ALA A 59 -1.29 -10.68 -5.17
C ALA A 59 -1.31 -11.17 -3.71
N PHE A 60 -2.51 -11.36 -3.17
CA PHE A 60 -2.77 -11.77 -1.78
C PHE A 60 -2.25 -10.79 -0.72
N THR A 61 -1.78 -9.60 -1.12
CA THR A 61 -1.41 -8.53 -0.21
C THR A 61 -2.65 -7.79 0.26
N TYR A 62 -2.71 -7.54 1.56
CA TYR A 62 -3.81 -6.80 2.15
C TYR A 62 -3.35 -5.74 3.14
N PHE A 63 -4.15 -4.68 3.20
CA PHE A 63 -4.09 -3.67 4.25
C PHE A 63 -5.22 -3.93 5.24
N ASP A 64 -4.87 -4.00 6.51
CA ASP A 64 -5.86 -4.11 7.57
C ASP A 64 -6.69 -2.82 7.71
N TYR A 65 -7.88 -2.94 8.32
CA TYR A 65 -8.90 -1.91 8.30
C TYR A 65 -9.37 -1.49 9.67
N GLN A 66 -9.54 -0.18 9.82
CA GLN A 66 -10.33 0.40 10.91
C GLN A 66 -11.26 1.47 10.31
N GLU A 67 -12.56 1.39 10.59
CA GLU A 67 -13.60 2.22 9.94
C GLU A 67 -13.38 3.72 10.12
N ASP A 68 -12.85 4.15 11.26
CA ASP A 68 -12.62 5.55 11.61
C ASP A 68 -11.15 5.87 11.89
N GLY A 69 -10.22 5.04 11.38
CA GLY A 69 -8.79 5.20 11.60
C GLY A 69 -8.16 6.34 10.80
N PRO A 70 -6.99 6.83 11.24
CA PRO A 70 -6.25 7.87 10.54
C PRO A 70 -5.85 7.41 9.13
N ARG A 71 -5.68 8.37 8.24
CA ARG A 71 -5.24 8.09 6.87
C ARG A 71 -3.80 7.60 6.88
N LYS A 72 -3.54 6.51 6.16
CA LYS A 72 -2.19 5.96 5.98
C LYS A 72 -1.40 6.86 5.05
N LEU A 73 -0.21 7.21 5.47
CA LEU A 73 0.72 7.92 4.62
C LEU A 73 1.60 6.91 3.88
N ILE A 74 1.23 6.60 2.64
CA ILE A 74 2.01 5.74 1.75
C ILE A 74 2.47 6.59 0.57
N ARG A 75 3.78 6.62 0.34
CA ARG A 75 4.38 7.42 -0.72
C ARG A 75 5.44 6.63 -1.47
N GLY A 76 5.06 6.09 -2.63
CA GLY A 76 5.95 5.30 -3.46
C GLY A 76 6.37 4.01 -2.78
N MET A 77 5.50 3.01 -2.84
CA MET A 77 5.73 1.68 -2.29
C MET A 77 5.57 0.62 -3.38
N ARG A 78 6.43 -0.38 -3.35
CA ARG A 78 6.27 -1.60 -4.13
C ARG A 78 6.14 -2.77 -3.18
N THR A 79 5.12 -3.59 -3.32
CA THR A 79 4.96 -4.80 -2.51
C THR A 79 5.08 -6.03 -3.39
N GLY A 80 5.74 -7.05 -2.85
CA GLY A 80 5.57 -8.41 -3.30
C GLY A 80 4.19 -8.98 -2.96
N ARG A 81 4.04 -10.27 -3.07
CA ARG A 81 2.82 -11.03 -2.79
C ARG A 81 2.73 -11.42 -1.31
N TYR A 82 1.52 -11.73 -0.84
CA TYR A 82 1.23 -12.26 0.50
C TYR A 82 1.59 -11.31 1.65
N CYS A 83 1.76 -10.01 1.41
CA CYS A 83 2.07 -9.07 2.46
C CYS A 83 0.85 -8.75 3.34
N SER A 84 1.08 -8.70 4.65
CA SER A 84 0.09 -8.31 5.65
C SER A 84 0.49 -6.96 6.24
N ILE A 85 -0.29 -5.91 5.98
CA ILE A 85 0.05 -4.55 6.40
C ILE A 85 -1.03 -4.04 7.34
N ALA A 86 -0.67 -3.88 8.61
CA ALA A 86 -1.59 -3.40 9.64
C ALA A 86 -1.92 -1.90 9.46
N ILE A 87 -2.93 -1.47 10.20
CA ILE A 87 -3.33 -0.07 10.29
C ILE A 87 -2.21 0.80 10.86
N ASP A 88 -2.32 2.11 10.62
CA ASP A 88 -1.41 3.14 11.16
C ASP A 88 0.07 2.97 10.77
N SER A 89 0.34 2.26 9.68
CA SER A 89 1.68 2.17 9.12
C SER A 89 1.94 3.34 8.17
N HIS A 90 3.06 4.02 8.34
CA HIS A 90 3.52 5.08 7.45
C HIS A 90 4.71 4.59 6.64
N ILE A 91 4.56 4.52 5.32
CA ILE A 91 5.55 3.94 4.43
C ILE A 91 6.04 5.00 3.44
N GLY A 92 7.36 5.10 3.31
CA GLY A 92 8.00 6.05 2.40
C GLY A 92 8.04 7.46 2.98
N LEU A 93 8.33 7.60 4.28
CA LEU A 93 8.51 8.89 4.93
C LEU A 93 9.59 9.70 4.22
N LEU A 94 9.21 10.90 3.78
CA LEU A 94 10.09 11.78 3.03
C LEU A 94 11.06 12.48 3.97
N PRO A 95 12.35 12.51 3.62
CA PRO A 95 13.33 13.32 4.34
C PRO A 95 13.19 14.80 3.99
N HIS A 96 13.82 15.63 4.81
CA HIS A 96 14.14 17.04 4.50
C HIS A 96 15.67 17.18 4.38
N PRO A 97 16.19 18.15 3.64
CA PRO A 97 17.62 18.40 3.58
C PRO A 97 18.13 18.77 4.98
N THR A 98 19.19 18.10 5.43
CA THR A 98 19.78 18.29 6.76
C THR A 98 21.05 19.13 6.77
N ASP A 99 21.63 19.35 5.61
CA ASP A 99 22.90 20.04 5.34
C ASP A 99 22.72 21.34 4.55
N TRP A 100 21.48 21.76 4.29
CA TRP A 100 21.18 23.04 3.65
C TRP A 100 20.99 24.15 4.68
N LEU A 101 20.98 25.43 4.22
CA LEU A 101 20.68 26.59 5.06
C LEU A 101 19.42 26.42 5.90
N SER A 102 18.43 25.73 5.37
CA SER A 102 17.17 25.45 6.08
C SER A 102 16.60 24.11 5.67
N THR A 103 16.00 23.40 6.62
CA THR A 103 15.19 22.21 6.35
C THR A 103 13.82 22.53 5.74
N SER A 104 13.45 23.81 5.70
CA SER A 104 12.14 24.24 5.23
C SER A 104 11.98 24.02 3.72
N SER A 105 10.78 23.61 3.34
CA SER A 105 10.38 23.49 1.93
C SER A 105 10.42 24.82 1.15
N VAL A 106 10.67 25.93 1.78
CA VAL A 106 10.94 27.22 1.13
C VAL A 106 12.19 27.18 0.24
N CYS A 107 13.14 26.28 0.59
CA CYS A 107 14.45 26.19 -0.06
C CYS A 107 14.48 25.32 -1.32
N TYR A 108 13.39 24.65 -1.70
CA TYR A 108 13.35 23.76 -2.85
C TYR A 108 12.08 23.91 -3.70
N SER A 109 12.20 23.56 -4.97
CA SER A 109 11.27 23.91 -6.06
C SER A 109 9.81 23.45 -5.89
N HIS A 110 9.54 22.49 -5.01
CA HIS A 110 8.19 21.91 -4.81
C HIS A 110 7.53 22.33 -3.51
N GLY A 111 8.17 23.22 -2.74
CA GLY A 111 7.62 23.69 -1.47
C GLY A 111 6.36 24.54 -1.63
N PRO A 112 5.41 24.47 -0.68
CA PRO A 112 4.18 25.25 -0.72
C PRO A 112 4.43 26.77 -0.69
N TRP A 113 5.58 27.19 -0.20
CA TRP A 113 5.96 28.60 -0.05
C TRP A 113 6.66 29.19 -1.26
N ARG A 114 6.99 28.40 -2.29
CA ARG A 114 7.68 28.88 -3.50
C ARG A 114 6.99 30.10 -4.12
N LYS A 115 5.66 30.07 -4.24
CA LYS A 115 4.89 31.18 -4.82
C LYS A 115 5.05 32.47 -4.04
N HIS A 116 5.24 32.39 -2.72
CA HIS A 116 5.41 33.57 -1.87
C HIS A 116 6.73 34.30 -2.14
N TYR A 117 7.77 33.57 -2.46
CA TYR A 117 9.10 34.08 -2.71
C TYR A 117 9.46 34.19 -4.20
N ALA A 118 8.56 33.80 -5.12
CA ALA A 118 8.81 33.87 -6.55
C ALA A 118 9.17 35.32 -6.97
N GLY A 119 10.36 35.49 -7.58
CA GLY A 119 10.90 36.79 -7.99
C GLY A 119 11.43 37.68 -6.85
N LYS A 120 11.36 37.26 -5.59
CA LYS A 120 11.88 38.02 -4.44
C LYS A 120 13.21 37.49 -3.91
N VAL A 121 13.41 36.18 -4.04
CA VAL A 121 14.64 35.53 -3.66
C VAL A 121 15.14 34.74 -4.87
N GLN A 122 16.36 35.04 -5.29
CA GLN A 122 17.04 34.22 -6.28
C GLN A 122 17.52 32.97 -5.58
N SER A 123 16.84 31.86 -5.82
CA SER A 123 17.27 30.53 -5.36
C SER A 123 17.63 29.70 -6.57
N ASP A 124 18.66 28.89 -6.45
CA ASP A 124 18.90 27.82 -7.40
C ASP A 124 17.66 26.94 -7.46
N GLU A 125 17.22 26.58 -8.66
CA GLU A 125 16.11 25.65 -8.80
C GLU A 125 16.58 24.23 -8.47
N ILE A 126 16.94 23.98 -7.21
CA ILE A 126 17.42 22.69 -6.77
C ILE A 126 16.23 21.80 -6.52
N PHE A 127 16.18 20.73 -7.26
CA PHE A 127 15.27 19.64 -7.02
C PHE A 127 15.80 18.80 -5.85
N TYR A 128 15.07 18.74 -4.75
CA TYR A 128 15.43 17.84 -3.66
C TYR A 128 15.04 16.41 -4.04
N ASP A 129 16.06 15.55 -4.16
CA ASP A 129 15.86 14.14 -4.45
C ASP A 129 15.25 13.45 -3.22
N ILE A 130 14.02 12.99 -3.39
CA ILE A 130 13.30 12.25 -2.34
C ILE A 130 13.71 10.79 -2.24
N GLY A 131 14.58 10.31 -3.13
CA GLY A 131 15.07 8.93 -3.16
C GLY A 131 14.10 7.91 -3.76
N GLU A 132 14.55 6.67 -3.82
CA GLU A 132 13.82 5.54 -4.38
C GLU A 132 12.58 5.17 -3.56
N PRO A 133 11.58 4.48 -4.15
CA PRO A 133 10.44 3.96 -3.41
C PRO A 133 10.85 2.91 -2.37
N THR A 134 10.05 2.77 -1.32
CA THR A 134 10.19 1.67 -0.36
C THR A 134 9.75 0.37 -1.01
N VAL A 135 10.52 -0.70 -0.81
CA VAL A 135 10.23 -2.02 -1.38
C VAL A 135 9.92 -3.00 -0.24
N LEU A 136 8.78 -3.63 -0.29
CA LEU A 136 8.46 -4.80 0.53
C LEU A 136 8.57 -6.04 -0.35
N GLY A 137 9.36 -7.00 0.08
CA GLY A 137 9.42 -8.34 -0.54
C GLY A 137 8.10 -9.09 -0.43
N ASN A 138 8.13 -10.38 -0.58
CA ASN A 138 6.96 -11.25 -0.45
C ASN A 138 6.80 -11.71 1.00
N ASP A 139 5.58 -12.03 1.42
CA ASP A 139 5.27 -12.54 2.77
C ASP A 139 5.76 -11.63 3.91
N VAL A 140 5.76 -10.32 3.69
CA VAL A 140 6.17 -9.33 4.69
C VAL A 140 4.98 -9.02 5.61
N TRP A 141 5.24 -9.02 6.91
CA TRP A 141 4.28 -8.55 7.89
C TRP A 141 4.73 -7.25 8.55
N LEU A 142 3.96 -6.18 8.32
CA LEU A 142 4.09 -4.92 9.05
C LEU A 142 3.01 -4.88 10.14
N ALA A 143 3.43 -4.86 11.40
CA ALA A 143 2.52 -4.71 12.53
C ALA A 143 2.05 -3.25 12.66
N SER A 144 1.14 -2.98 13.60
CA SER A 144 0.50 -1.67 13.77
C SER A 144 1.50 -0.56 14.14
N GLY A 145 1.30 0.65 13.60
CA GLY A 145 2.09 1.83 13.95
C GLY A 145 3.54 1.79 13.45
N VAL A 146 3.82 1.06 12.38
CA VAL A 146 5.18 0.99 11.82
C VAL A 146 5.45 2.21 10.95
N ASP A 147 6.61 2.83 11.18
CA ASP A 147 7.16 3.90 10.35
C ASP A 147 8.34 3.41 9.51
N ILE A 148 8.31 3.59 8.20
CA ILE A 148 9.39 3.17 7.29
C ILE A 148 9.90 4.38 6.50
N LYS A 149 11.20 4.65 6.64
CA LYS A 149 11.89 5.66 5.83
C LYS A 149 11.83 5.26 4.35
N ARG A 150 11.74 6.26 3.47
CA ARG A 150 11.78 6.05 2.03
C ARG A 150 13.11 5.42 1.59
N GLY A 151 13.05 4.63 0.49
CA GLY A 151 14.22 3.97 -0.08
C GLY A 151 14.68 2.70 0.65
N ILE A 152 13.92 2.25 1.65
CA ILE A 152 14.23 1.05 2.43
C ILE A 152 13.67 -0.19 1.73
N THR A 153 14.45 -1.27 1.75
CA THR A 153 14.02 -2.61 1.33
C THR A 153 13.74 -3.48 2.55
N ILE A 154 12.54 -4.02 2.63
CA ILE A 154 12.15 -5.05 3.61
C ILE A 154 12.18 -6.39 2.88
N GLY A 155 13.07 -7.29 3.27
CA GLY A 155 13.28 -8.59 2.63
C GLY A 155 12.09 -9.54 2.74
N ASP A 156 12.05 -10.54 1.86
CA ASP A 156 11.00 -11.58 1.85
C ASP A 156 10.82 -12.23 3.22
N GLY A 157 9.59 -12.42 3.62
CA GLY A 157 9.24 -13.07 4.88
C GLY A 157 9.59 -12.30 6.15
N ALA A 158 10.06 -11.05 6.06
CA ALA A 158 10.42 -10.25 7.22
C ALA A 158 9.19 -9.81 8.01
N ILE A 159 9.38 -9.59 9.30
CA ILE A 159 8.38 -9.07 10.23
C ILE A 159 8.89 -7.78 10.84
N VAL A 160 8.08 -6.74 10.80
CA VAL A 160 8.35 -5.47 11.48
C VAL A 160 7.38 -5.33 12.64
N GLY A 161 7.92 -5.34 13.86
CA GLY A 161 7.14 -5.25 15.10
C GLY A 161 6.43 -3.91 15.27
N ALA A 162 5.34 -3.92 16.04
CA ALA A 162 4.51 -2.74 16.25
C ALA A 162 5.31 -1.54 16.80
N GLY A 163 4.99 -0.34 16.29
CA GLY A 163 5.64 0.91 16.69
C GLY A 163 7.11 1.02 16.29
N ALA A 164 7.61 0.17 15.39
CA ALA A 164 9.00 0.21 14.96
C ALA A 164 9.26 1.34 13.96
N MET A 165 10.43 2.00 14.10
CA MET A 165 10.94 2.98 13.13
C MET A 165 12.06 2.36 12.29
N VAL A 166 11.75 1.98 11.05
CA VAL A 166 12.71 1.34 10.14
C VAL A 166 13.48 2.38 9.33
N THR A 167 14.78 2.44 9.58
CA THR A 167 15.69 3.42 8.95
C THR A 167 16.75 2.79 8.07
N LYS A 168 16.84 1.45 8.03
CA LYS A 168 17.78 0.66 7.23
C LYS A 168 17.08 -0.57 6.67
N ASP A 169 17.65 -1.14 5.63
CA ASP A 169 17.14 -2.37 5.02
C ASP A 169 17.02 -3.49 6.04
N VAL A 170 15.98 -4.30 5.87
CA VAL A 170 15.66 -5.44 6.73
C VAL A 170 15.97 -6.73 5.96
N PRO A 171 16.83 -7.61 6.51
CA PRO A 171 17.14 -8.87 5.87
C PRO A 171 15.91 -9.79 5.71
N PRO A 172 15.90 -10.68 4.72
CA PRO A 172 14.84 -11.68 4.57
C PRO A 172 14.65 -12.50 5.86
N TYR A 173 13.39 -12.77 6.18
CA TYR A 173 12.97 -13.53 7.37
C TYR A 173 13.45 -12.99 8.73
N ALA A 174 14.00 -11.76 8.76
CA ALA A 174 14.31 -11.10 10.03
C ALA A 174 13.04 -10.59 10.71
N ILE A 175 13.03 -10.64 12.03
CA ILE A 175 12.07 -9.96 12.90
C ILE A 175 12.79 -8.75 13.49
N VAL A 176 12.28 -7.57 13.17
CA VAL A 176 12.86 -6.30 13.64
C VAL A 176 11.87 -5.53 14.50
N GLY A 177 12.36 -4.69 15.38
CA GLY A 177 11.53 -3.83 16.23
C GLY A 177 12.34 -2.74 16.92
N GLY A 178 11.64 -1.79 17.53
CA GLY A 178 12.22 -0.66 18.27
C GLY A 178 12.43 0.61 17.43
N VAL A 179 12.99 1.64 18.06
CA VAL A 179 13.25 2.98 17.50
C VAL A 179 14.69 3.37 17.82
N PRO A 180 15.62 3.34 16.83
CA PRO A 180 15.46 2.76 15.50
C PRO A 180 15.32 1.24 15.54
N ALA A 181 14.67 0.66 14.52
CA ALA A 181 14.46 -0.78 14.42
C ALA A 181 15.78 -1.54 14.32
N LYS A 182 15.89 -2.64 15.05
CA LYS A 182 17.03 -3.57 15.04
C LYS A 182 16.53 -4.99 14.90
N VAL A 183 17.37 -5.87 14.34
CA VAL A 183 17.08 -7.30 14.28
C VAL A 183 17.00 -7.86 15.69
N ILE A 184 15.86 -8.45 16.04
CA ILE A 184 15.62 -9.13 17.31
C ILE A 184 16.04 -10.60 17.17
N ARG A 185 15.57 -11.26 16.10
CA ARG A 185 15.89 -12.64 15.71
C ARG A 185 15.44 -12.89 14.28
N TYR A 186 15.75 -14.04 13.76
CA TYR A 186 15.17 -14.55 12.52
C TYR A 186 13.97 -15.45 12.81
N ARG A 187 13.08 -15.60 11.83
CA ARG A 187 11.89 -16.49 11.91
C ARG A 187 12.32 -17.95 12.02
N PHE A 188 13.35 -18.32 11.26
CA PHE A 188 13.86 -19.68 11.10
C PHE A 188 15.39 -19.68 11.14
N ASP A 189 15.99 -20.88 11.20
CA ASP A 189 17.43 -21.07 11.01
C ASP A 189 17.86 -20.76 9.56
N GLU A 190 19.16 -20.56 9.38
CA GLU A 190 19.75 -20.17 8.10
C GLU A 190 19.46 -21.18 6.97
N ALA A 191 19.52 -22.48 7.27
CA ALA A 191 19.27 -23.55 6.30
C ALA A 191 17.81 -23.50 5.80
N THR A 192 16.86 -23.32 6.70
CA THR A 192 15.43 -23.16 6.38
C THR A 192 15.17 -21.90 5.57
N ILE A 193 15.78 -20.76 5.96
CA ILE A 193 15.66 -19.49 5.19
C ILE A 193 16.21 -19.67 3.77
N LYS A 194 17.34 -20.32 3.61
CA LYS A 194 17.93 -20.61 2.30
C LYS A 194 17.00 -21.46 1.41
N ARG A 195 16.36 -22.46 1.97
CA ARG A 195 15.37 -23.29 1.26
C ARG A 195 14.17 -22.46 0.83
N LEU A 196 13.61 -21.63 1.72
CA LEU A 196 12.48 -20.74 1.43
C LEU A 196 12.77 -19.77 0.30
N LEU A 197 13.94 -19.12 0.34
CA LEU A 197 14.38 -18.19 -0.70
C LEU A 197 14.67 -18.87 -2.05
N ALA A 198 15.11 -20.13 -2.03
CA ALA A 198 15.31 -20.93 -3.23
C ALA A 198 13.98 -21.40 -3.84
N ALA A 199 13.05 -21.85 -3.00
CA ALA A 199 11.75 -22.37 -3.43
C ALA A 199 10.85 -21.27 -4.03
N LYS A 200 10.94 -20.03 -3.56
CA LYS A 200 10.11 -18.88 -4.01
C LYS A 200 8.64 -19.26 -4.16
N TRP A 201 8.09 -19.91 -3.13
CA TRP A 201 6.75 -20.51 -3.15
C TRP A 201 5.65 -19.52 -3.55
N TRP A 202 5.85 -18.25 -3.32
CA TRP A 202 4.93 -17.16 -3.71
C TRP A 202 4.81 -16.95 -5.22
N ASP A 203 5.70 -17.53 -6.02
CA ASP A 203 5.65 -17.44 -7.48
C ASP A 203 4.74 -18.51 -8.11
N TYR A 204 4.19 -19.41 -7.29
CA TYR A 204 3.36 -20.52 -7.71
C TYR A 204 1.91 -20.37 -7.22
N ASP A 205 1.00 -21.05 -7.91
CA ASP A 205 -0.35 -21.28 -7.43
C ASP A 205 -0.30 -22.32 -6.30
N LEU A 206 -0.63 -21.89 -5.08
CA LEU A 206 -0.58 -22.76 -3.89
C LEU A 206 -1.41 -24.05 -4.06
N SER A 207 -2.51 -24.00 -4.83
CA SER A 207 -3.35 -25.18 -5.07
C SER A 207 -2.63 -26.28 -5.85
N SER A 208 -1.57 -25.93 -6.57
CA SER A 208 -0.78 -26.87 -7.37
C SER A 208 0.22 -27.70 -6.56
N PHE A 209 0.51 -27.31 -5.33
CA PHE A 209 1.40 -28.07 -4.46
C PHE A 209 0.74 -29.32 -3.85
N GLY A 210 -0.59 -29.37 -3.80
CA GLY A 210 -1.36 -30.35 -3.05
C GLY A 210 -1.57 -29.91 -1.58
N PRO A 211 -1.91 -30.84 -0.68
CA PRO A 211 -2.12 -30.52 0.72
C PRO A 211 -0.83 -30.06 1.40
N ILE A 212 -0.84 -28.84 1.96
CA ILE A 212 0.30 -28.26 2.69
C ILE A 212 -0.03 -28.18 4.18
N GLU A 213 0.86 -28.66 5.03
CA GLU A 213 0.80 -28.48 6.47
C GLU A 213 1.47 -27.16 6.86
N PHE A 214 0.74 -26.04 6.73
CA PHE A 214 1.29 -24.68 6.97
C PHE A 214 1.85 -24.45 8.37
N SER A 215 1.41 -25.21 9.38
CA SER A 215 1.90 -25.10 10.75
C SER A 215 3.27 -25.76 10.96
N ASN A 216 3.74 -26.56 10.02
CA ASN A 216 5.02 -27.24 10.08
C ASN A 216 5.90 -26.85 8.89
N ILE A 217 6.86 -25.97 9.14
CA ILE A 217 7.69 -25.39 8.09
C ILE A 217 8.49 -26.41 7.28
N HIS A 218 9.01 -27.46 7.95
CA HIS A 218 9.79 -28.49 7.27
C HIS A 218 8.93 -29.32 6.33
N LYS A 219 7.79 -29.82 6.81
CA LYS A 219 6.83 -30.56 5.97
C LYS A 219 6.26 -29.72 4.84
N ALA A 220 5.98 -28.44 5.11
CA ALA A 220 5.53 -27.53 4.08
C ALA A 220 6.57 -27.36 2.97
N LEU A 221 7.84 -27.11 3.34
CA LEU A 221 8.94 -27.02 2.39
C LEU A 221 9.16 -28.31 1.61
N ASP A 222 9.14 -29.47 2.29
CA ASP A 222 9.31 -30.77 1.62
C ASP A 222 8.21 -30.99 0.56
N THR A 223 6.96 -30.62 0.87
CA THR A 223 5.83 -30.70 -0.07
C THR A 223 6.02 -29.76 -1.26
N ILE A 224 6.40 -28.50 -1.01
CA ILE A 224 6.61 -27.49 -2.04
C ILE A 224 7.76 -27.88 -2.96
N GLU A 225 8.92 -28.22 -2.39
CA GLU A 225 10.10 -28.61 -3.15
C GLU A 225 9.88 -29.88 -3.97
N ALA A 226 9.13 -30.88 -3.41
CA ALA A 226 8.74 -32.07 -4.16
C ALA A 226 7.86 -31.69 -5.36
N ALA A 227 6.85 -30.86 -5.17
CA ALA A 227 5.97 -30.44 -6.26
C ALA A 227 6.71 -29.66 -7.35
N ILE A 228 7.67 -28.81 -6.98
CA ILE A 228 8.53 -28.08 -7.94
C ILE A 228 9.41 -29.06 -8.72
N ARG A 229 10.10 -29.96 -8.03
CA ARG A 229 10.99 -30.97 -8.64
C ARG A 229 10.25 -31.91 -9.59
N GLU A 230 9.02 -32.29 -9.24
CA GLU A 230 8.16 -33.17 -10.02
C GLU A 230 7.42 -32.47 -11.16
N GLY A 231 7.57 -31.15 -11.29
CA GLY A 231 6.91 -30.35 -12.32
C GLY A 231 5.40 -30.20 -12.14
N ARG A 232 4.87 -30.51 -10.94
CA ARG A 232 3.45 -30.30 -10.58
C ARG A 232 3.14 -28.85 -10.21
N ALA A 233 4.11 -28.14 -9.69
CA ALA A 233 3.99 -26.74 -9.30
C ALA A 233 3.69 -25.85 -10.53
N LYS A 234 2.54 -25.19 -10.53
CA LYS A 234 2.12 -24.29 -11.62
C LYS A 234 2.48 -22.86 -11.23
N PRO A 235 3.16 -22.10 -12.11
CA PRO A 235 3.39 -20.68 -11.87
C PRO A 235 2.07 -19.96 -11.64
N TYR A 236 2.07 -19.02 -10.70
CA TYR A 236 0.92 -18.15 -10.49
C TYR A 236 0.69 -17.28 -11.72
N ALA A 237 -0.52 -17.32 -12.27
CA ALA A 237 -0.89 -16.55 -13.45
C ALA A 237 -0.95 -15.06 -13.10
N LYS A 238 0.08 -14.30 -13.49
CA LYS A 238 0.15 -12.86 -13.25
C LYS A 238 -0.96 -12.13 -14.01
N ARG A 239 -1.81 -11.44 -13.29
CA ARG A 239 -2.79 -10.52 -13.85
C ARG A 239 -2.44 -9.10 -13.39
N LYS A 240 -2.31 -8.18 -14.33
CA LYS A 240 -2.01 -6.78 -14.04
C LYS A 240 -3.27 -5.95 -14.24
N VAL A 241 -3.65 -5.20 -13.22
CA VAL A 241 -4.70 -4.18 -13.26
C VAL A 241 -4.06 -2.83 -12.98
N THR A 242 -4.35 -1.86 -13.82
CA THR A 242 -3.81 -0.51 -13.73
C THR A 242 -4.87 0.49 -13.27
N VAL A 243 -4.45 1.71 -12.95
CA VAL A 243 -5.37 2.82 -12.67
C VAL A 243 -6.35 3.06 -13.83
N ALA A 244 -5.91 2.82 -15.09
CA ALA A 244 -6.76 3.01 -16.27
C ALA A 244 -7.98 2.06 -16.26
N ASP A 245 -7.81 0.84 -15.74
CA ASP A 245 -8.88 -0.15 -15.65
C ASP A 245 -9.96 0.24 -14.61
N LEU A 246 -9.63 1.20 -13.71
CA LEU A 246 -10.55 1.73 -12.71
C LEU A 246 -11.41 2.91 -13.22
N TYR A 247 -11.01 3.58 -14.31
CA TYR A 247 -11.76 4.73 -14.85
C TYR A 247 -13.23 4.45 -15.17
N PRO A 248 -13.62 3.29 -15.76
CA PRO A 248 -15.02 3.00 -16.03
C PRO A 248 -15.89 2.96 -14.77
N TYR A 249 -15.28 2.65 -13.64
CA TYR A 249 -15.95 2.59 -12.33
C TYR A 249 -16.06 3.97 -11.69
N ALA A 250 -15.07 4.84 -11.84
CA ALA A 250 -15.11 6.22 -11.35
C ALA A 250 -16.24 7.02 -12.00
N ARG A 251 -16.48 6.83 -13.29
CA ARG A 251 -17.58 7.48 -14.03
C ARG A 251 -18.97 7.03 -13.59
N ARG A 252 -19.12 5.84 -13.01
CA ARG A 252 -20.41 5.33 -12.51
C ARG A 252 -20.80 5.88 -11.15
N CYS A 253 -19.89 6.52 -10.45
CA CYS A 253 -20.13 7.21 -9.19
C CYS A 253 -20.48 8.70 -9.41
N LEU A 254 -21.33 9.00 -10.42
CA LEU A 254 -21.69 10.38 -10.77
C LEU A 254 -22.44 11.09 -9.63
N PHE A 255 -23.16 10.34 -8.81
CA PHE A 255 -23.91 10.87 -7.67
C PHE A 255 -23.58 10.08 -6.41
N HIS A 256 -23.14 10.78 -5.38
CA HIS A 256 -22.98 10.22 -4.05
C HIS A 256 -24.01 10.87 -3.11
N PHE A 257 -24.84 10.04 -2.50
CA PHE A 257 -25.81 10.46 -1.48
C PHE A 257 -25.27 10.02 -0.13
N SER A 258 -25.06 10.95 0.77
CA SER A 258 -24.76 10.63 2.16
C SER A 258 -25.69 11.41 3.08
N CYS A 259 -26.17 10.75 4.11
CA CYS A 259 -26.95 11.40 5.19
C CYS A 259 -26.10 11.29 6.46
N ARG A 260 -25.70 12.43 7.01
CA ARG A 260 -24.93 12.50 8.24
C ARG A 260 -25.54 13.59 9.11
N ASP A 261 -25.81 13.27 10.36
CA ASP A 261 -26.33 14.22 11.37
C ASP A 261 -27.58 15.00 10.94
N GLY A 262 -28.48 14.35 10.19
CA GLY A 262 -29.71 14.98 9.68
C GLY A 262 -29.50 15.88 8.44
N TRP A 263 -28.35 15.80 7.80
CA TRP A 263 -28.05 16.49 6.55
C TRP A 263 -27.96 15.54 5.37
N LEU A 264 -28.71 15.84 4.31
CA LEU A 264 -28.56 15.17 3.02
C LEU A 264 -27.49 15.89 2.22
N CYS A 265 -26.45 15.16 1.89
CA CYS A 265 -25.34 15.66 1.08
C CYS A 265 -25.35 14.94 -0.27
N VAL A 266 -25.48 15.68 -1.35
CA VAL A 266 -25.39 15.15 -2.72
C VAL A 266 -24.12 15.70 -3.36
N LYS A 267 -23.23 14.81 -3.74
CA LYS A 267 -22.06 15.15 -4.56
C LYS A 267 -22.24 14.58 -5.95
N ALA A 268 -22.05 15.40 -6.98
CA ALA A 268 -21.90 14.91 -8.34
C ALA A 268 -20.56 15.43 -8.91
N PHE A 269 -19.88 14.61 -9.69
CA PHE A 269 -18.58 14.93 -10.30
C PHE A 269 -17.51 15.41 -9.30
N GLY A 270 -17.63 14.99 -8.02
CA GLY A 270 -16.72 15.44 -6.96
C GLY A 270 -17.00 16.82 -6.39
N LEU A 271 -18.00 17.53 -6.92
CA LEU A 271 -18.48 18.83 -6.42
C LEU A 271 -19.71 18.65 -5.54
N TRP A 272 -19.83 19.47 -4.50
CA TRP A 272 -21.05 19.55 -3.72
C TRP A 272 -22.16 20.18 -4.56
N ILE A 273 -23.24 19.44 -4.84
CA ILE A 273 -24.38 19.96 -5.60
C ILE A 273 -25.51 20.37 -4.66
N LEU A 274 -25.70 19.60 -3.59
CA LEU A 274 -26.76 19.85 -2.63
C LEU A 274 -26.27 19.51 -1.22
N HIS A 275 -26.53 20.45 -0.30
CA HIS A 275 -26.31 20.27 1.13
C HIS A 275 -27.55 20.84 1.81
N CYS A 276 -28.53 19.98 2.15
CA CYS A 276 -29.75 20.41 2.78
C CYS A 276 -30.01 19.63 4.07
N GLN A 277 -30.58 20.32 5.04
CA GLN A 277 -30.99 19.72 6.29
C GLN A 277 -32.31 18.96 6.08
N ILE A 278 -32.31 17.68 6.37
CA ILE A 278 -33.54 16.89 6.36
C ILE A 278 -34.24 17.20 7.67
N GLY A 279 -35.35 17.91 7.60
CA GLY A 279 -36.13 18.29 8.78
C GLY A 279 -36.45 17.08 9.64
N LYS A 280 -36.18 17.17 10.95
CA LYS A 280 -36.72 16.25 11.92
C LYS A 280 -38.23 16.28 11.76
N ARG A 281 -38.88 15.20 11.37
CA ARG A 281 -40.33 15.04 11.59
C ARG A 281 -40.54 15.20 13.08
N ARG A 282 -41.22 16.26 13.47
CA ARG A 282 -41.80 16.39 14.80
C ARG A 282 -42.85 15.27 14.91
N GLY A 283 -42.56 14.25 15.69
CA GLY A 283 -43.52 13.32 16.20
C GLY A 283 -44.21 13.92 17.39
#